data_7653d2484856a1d6e296a7132fc03c78
#
_entry.id   7653d2484856a1d6e296a7132fc03c78
#
_cell.length_a   1.000
_cell.length_b   1.000
_cell.length_c   1.000
_cell.angle_alpha   90.00
_cell.angle_beta   90.00
_cell.angle_gamma   90.00
#
_symmetry.space_group_name_H-M   'P 1'
#
loop_
_entity.id
_entity.type
_entity.pdbx_description
1 polymer ?
#
loop_
_entity_poly.entity_id
_entity_poly.type
_entity_poly.pdbx_seq_one_letter_code
_entity_poly.pdbx_strand_id
1 'polypeptide(L)'
;MKAQTFFFIAVLGCFLGAFKAGAQAPDTLFISTSQVVHLRFGSELKYVNLGSRDIVAKIVDGSKDFVAVKAREPFSICTSMSCLESTGQMHTFLVAYREHPSKLEIDTRVFAAPSGLTGGISPAPQDTTFSFSSLKDYAAMDKELYHIGTRGYGIDIQCDNLFYKDDVLFLVLSLRNNSAVSYELATPRFAVESRRRTKRGLQYEKGVFPRQSYGLGVVAPSSVGRMVFTFDKIALVKGQVFKVYFYEKGGVRNFVLTLAPEDINGAKRL
;
A
#
# COMPACT_ATOMS: atom_id res chain seq x y z
N MET A 1 49.61 -10.72 54.71
CA MET A 1 48.40 -11.52 54.80
C MET A 1 47.43 -10.90 53.80
N LYS A 2 47.45 -11.09 52.59
CA LYS A 2 47.25 -12.13 51.58
C LYS A 2 45.80 -12.61 51.50
N ALA A 3 45.19 -12.22 50.33
CA ALA A 3 44.25 -12.96 49.56
C ALA A 3 42.80 -12.97 50.07
N GLN A 4 41.99 -12.20 49.33
CA GLN A 4 40.70 -12.69 48.76
C GLN A 4 40.01 -11.51 48.07
N THR A 5 40.46 -11.22 46.87
CA THR A 5 39.74 -10.29 45.96
C THR A 5 39.81 -10.86 44.54
N PHE A 6 39.16 -12.01 44.36
CA PHE A 6 38.98 -12.61 43.02
C PHE A 6 37.76 -13.49 43.09
N PHE A 7 36.56 -12.91 42.94
CA PHE A 7 35.37 -13.68 42.55
C PHE A 7 34.12 -12.78 42.34
N PHE A 8 34.20 -11.78 41.52
CA PHE A 8 32.97 -11.08 41.10
C PHE A 8 33.10 -10.40 39.71
N ILE A 9 33.70 -11.07 38.75
CA ILE A 9 33.65 -10.67 37.33
C ILE A 9 33.47 -11.93 36.52
N ALA A 10 32.29 -12.48 36.47
CA ALA A 10 31.91 -13.49 35.47
C ALA A 10 30.44 -13.87 35.55
N VAL A 11 29.49 -12.94 35.49
CA VAL A 11 28.08 -13.24 35.13
C VAL A 11 27.43 -11.97 34.57
N LEU A 12 28.00 -11.33 33.60
CA LEU A 12 27.27 -10.32 32.82
C LEU A 12 27.65 -10.46 31.33
N GLY A 13 27.54 -11.65 30.85
CA GLY A 13 27.74 -11.93 29.43
C GLY A 13 26.83 -13.07 29.05
N CYS A 14 25.65 -12.78 28.52
CA CYS A 14 24.82 -13.66 27.71
C CYS A 14 23.34 -13.31 27.87
N PHE A 15 22.90 -12.19 27.30
CA PHE A 15 21.52 -12.05 26.86
C PHE A 15 21.42 -11.01 25.73
N LEU A 16 22.27 -11.17 24.72
CA LEU A 16 21.99 -10.64 23.40
C LEU A 16 21.27 -11.74 22.62
N GLY A 17 20.09 -12.08 23.05
CA GLY A 17 19.14 -12.82 22.25
C GLY A 17 18.74 -11.95 21.08
N ALA A 18 19.27 -12.24 19.90
CA ALA A 18 18.86 -11.65 18.64
C ALA A 18 17.36 -11.95 18.43
N PHE A 19 16.49 -11.02 18.80
CA PHE A 19 15.12 -11.00 18.30
C PHE A 19 15.21 -10.79 16.78
N LYS A 20 15.17 -11.88 16.04
CA LYS A 20 14.82 -11.83 14.60
C LYS A 20 13.35 -11.39 14.54
N ALA A 21 13.11 -10.09 14.46
CA ALA A 21 11.85 -9.56 14.00
C ALA A 21 11.73 -9.96 12.52
N GLY A 22 11.11 -11.09 12.25
CA GLY A 22 10.71 -11.48 10.92
C GLY A 22 9.66 -10.49 10.43
N ALA A 23 10.06 -9.53 9.61
CA ALA A 23 9.11 -8.72 8.86
C ALA A 23 8.36 -9.67 7.92
N GLN A 24 7.11 -9.97 8.26
CA GLN A 24 6.25 -10.82 7.44
C GLN A 24 5.77 -9.97 6.26
N ALA A 25 6.24 -10.31 5.06
CA ALA A 25 5.74 -9.73 3.82
C ALA A 25 4.23 -9.94 3.73
N PRO A 26 3.44 -8.99 3.21
CA PRO A 26 2.03 -9.18 2.98
C PRO A 26 1.87 -10.38 2.04
N ASP A 27 1.13 -11.39 2.51
CA ASP A 27 0.93 -12.62 1.75
C ASP A 27 0.20 -12.31 0.45
N THR A 28 0.93 -12.40 -0.66
CA THR A 28 0.33 -12.35 -1.98
C THR A 28 -0.42 -13.65 -2.20
N LEU A 29 -1.72 -13.54 -2.32
CA LEU A 29 -2.60 -14.64 -2.65
C LEU A 29 -2.53 -14.91 -4.16
N PHE A 30 -1.90 -16.02 -4.55
CA PHE A 30 -1.88 -16.44 -5.94
C PHE A 30 -3.10 -17.28 -6.24
N ILE A 31 -3.85 -16.93 -7.30
CA ILE A 31 -5.05 -17.62 -7.75
C ILE A 31 -4.96 -17.96 -9.25
N SER A 32 -5.70 -18.95 -9.69
CA SER A 32 -5.78 -19.35 -11.10
C SER A 32 -7.22 -19.51 -11.57
N THR A 33 -7.39 -19.74 -12.86
CA THR A 33 -8.69 -20.06 -13.47
C THR A 33 -9.04 -21.54 -13.32
N SER A 34 -8.05 -22.40 -13.14
CA SER A 34 -8.19 -23.86 -13.11
C SER A 34 -8.28 -24.42 -11.69
N GLN A 35 -7.71 -23.72 -10.70
CA GLN A 35 -7.62 -24.18 -9.31
C GLN A 35 -8.29 -23.20 -8.36
N VAL A 36 -8.99 -23.73 -7.36
CA VAL A 36 -9.62 -22.94 -6.29
C VAL A 36 -8.67 -22.89 -5.11
N VAL A 37 -8.43 -21.69 -4.59
CA VAL A 37 -7.69 -21.47 -3.35
C VAL A 37 -8.68 -21.25 -2.21
N HIS A 38 -8.47 -21.96 -1.11
CA HIS A 38 -9.31 -21.87 0.08
C HIS A 38 -8.60 -21.07 1.17
N LEU A 39 -9.29 -20.09 1.73
CA LEU A 39 -8.84 -19.31 2.87
C LEU A 39 -9.66 -19.70 4.09
N ARG A 40 -9.00 -20.05 5.18
CA ARG A 40 -9.62 -20.34 6.48
C ARG A 40 -9.35 -19.20 7.44
N PHE A 41 -10.42 -18.70 8.08
CA PHE A 41 -10.37 -17.59 9.03
C PHE A 41 -10.58 -18.07 10.47
N GLY A 42 -10.31 -17.20 11.44
CA GLY A 42 -10.47 -17.51 12.87
C GLY A 42 -11.92 -17.48 13.35
N SER A 43 -12.78 -16.75 12.64
CA SER A 43 -14.20 -16.63 12.94
C SER A 43 -15.04 -16.46 11.67
N GLU A 44 -16.36 -16.48 11.81
CA GLU A 44 -17.29 -16.25 10.69
C GLU A 44 -17.01 -14.92 9.98
N LEU A 45 -17.10 -14.92 8.66
CA LEU A 45 -16.96 -13.73 7.85
C LEU A 45 -18.28 -12.97 7.73
N LYS A 46 -18.26 -11.69 8.03
CA LYS A 46 -19.37 -10.76 7.82
C LYS A 46 -19.35 -10.11 6.44
N TYR A 47 -18.15 -9.97 5.85
CA TYR A 47 -17.99 -9.23 4.63
C TYR A 47 -16.78 -9.71 3.85
N VAL A 48 -16.93 -9.82 2.53
CA VAL A 48 -15.86 -10.10 1.57
C VAL A 48 -15.97 -9.08 0.45
N ASN A 49 -14.91 -8.33 0.20
CA ASN A 49 -14.81 -7.35 -0.87
C ASN A 49 -13.73 -7.76 -1.87
N LEU A 50 -14.05 -7.73 -3.14
CA LEU A 50 -13.15 -8.05 -4.24
C LEU A 50 -12.79 -6.75 -4.96
N GLY A 51 -11.50 -6.45 -5.07
CA GLY A 51 -11.00 -5.24 -5.71
C GLY A 51 -11.11 -5.23 -7.24
N SER A 52 -11.41 -6.37 -7.86
CA SER A 52 -11.60 -6.51 -9.31
C SER A 52 -12.69 -7.52 -9.63
N ARG A 53 -13.27 -7.39 -10.83
CA ARG A 53 -14.22 -8.39 -11.40
C ARG A 53 -13.53 -9.65 -11.90
N ASP A 54 -12.21 -9.65 -11.99
CA ASP A 54 -11.40 -10.80 -12.46
C ASP A 54 -11.30 -11.89 -11.40
N ILE A 55 -11.72 -11.59 -10.16
CA ILE A 55 -11.74 -12.53 -9.03
C ILE A 55 -13.17 -12.97 -8.75
N VAL A 56 -13.33 -14.23 -8.40
CA VAL A 56 -14.56 -14.78 -7.83
C VAL A 56 -14.25 -15.35 -6.47
N ALA A 57 -15.01 -14.97 -5.47
CA ALA A 57 -14.95 -15.56 -4.14
C ALA A 57 -16.35 -16.00 -3.70
N LYS A 58 -16.41 -17.13 -3.02
CA LYS A 58 -17.64 -17.66 -2.41
C LYS A 58 -17.34 -18.12 -0.99
N ILE A 59 -18.15 -17.70 -0.03
CA ILE A 59 -18.14 -18.31 1.29
C ILE A 59 -18.66 -19.73 1.14
N VAL A 60 -17.96 -20.71 1.70
CA VAL A 60 -18.31 -22.11 1.57
C VAL A 60 -19.58 -22.41 2.36
N ASP A 61 -20.56 -23.05 1.71
CA ASP A 61 -21.82 -23.37 2.34
C ASP A 61 -21.61 -24.31 3.56
N GLY A 62 -22.14 -23.93 4.72
CA GLY A 62 -21.97 -24.68 5.97
C GLY A 62 -20.72 -24.31 6.80
N SER A 63 -19.81 -23.51 6.27
CA SER A 63 -18.57 -23.09 6.96
C SER A 63 -18.32 -21.61 6.68
N LYS A 64 -18.92 -20.73 7.48
CA LYS A 64 -18.84 -19.28 7.27
C LYS A 64 -17.45 -18.68 7.54
N ASP A 65 -16.51 -19.48 8.03
CA ASP A 65 -15.11 -19.17 8.24
C ASP A 65 -14.20 -19.56 7.06
N PHE A 66 -14.81 -20.14 5.98
CA PHE A 66 -14.08 -20.54 4.76
C PHE A 66 -14.52 -19.71 3.55
N VAL A 67 -13.53 -19.26 2.77
CA VAL A 67 -13.75 -18.63 1.46
C VAL A 67 -12.99 -19.38 0.38
N ALA A 68 -13.70 -19.77 -0.66
CA ALA A 68 -13.15 -20.29 -1.90
C ALA A 68 -12.92 -19.15 -2.88
N VAL A 69 -11.69 -18.99 -3.39
CA VAL A 69 -11.29 -17.91 -4.29
C VAL A 69 -10.68 -18.47 -5.56
N LYS A 70 -11.04 -17.94 -6.71
CA LYS A 70 -10.38 -18.24 -7.98
C LYS A 70 -10.41 -17.05 -8.93
N ALA A 71 -9.57 -17.06 -9.95
CA ALA A 71 -9.65 -16.10 -11.04
C ALA A 71 -10.79 -16.48 -12.01
N ARG A 72 -11.47 -15.48 -12.56
CA ARG A 72 -12.45 -15.64 -13.63
C ARG A 72 -11.73 -15.83 -14.98
N GLU A 73 -10.69 -15.02 -15.19
CA GLU A 73 -9.82 -15.04 -16.36
C GLU A 73 -8.38 -14.70 -15.93
N PRO A 74 -7.36 -14.99 -16.74
CA PRO A 74 -5.99 -14.58 -16.46
C PRO A 74 -5.89 -13.06 -16.40
N PHE A 75 -5.23 -12.52 -15.37
CA PHE A 75 -5.00 -11.08 -15.23
C PHE A 75 -3.53 -10.81 -14.88
N SER A 76 -3.01 -9.69 -15.38
CA SER A 76 -1.61 -9.28 -15.15
C SER A 76 -1.47 -8.21 -14.07
N ILE A 77 -2.57 -7.60 -13.64
CA ILE A 77 -2.59 -6.53 -12.65
C ILE A 77 -3.02 -7.10 -11.31
N CYS A 78 -2.14 -7.05 -10.30
CA CYS A 78 -2.53 -7.44 -8.95
C CYS A 78 -3.72 -6.61 -8.46
N THR A 79 -4.63 -7.26 -7.78
CA THR A 79 -5.81 -6.64 -7.18
C THR A 79 -5.85 -6.95 -5.69
N SER A 80 -6.84 -6.43 -4.97
CA SER A 80 -6.98 -6.68 -3.54
C SER A 80 -8.24 -7.49 -3.25
N MET A 81 -8.19 -8.24 -2.16
CA MET A 81 -9.37 -8.84 -1.54
C MET A 81 -9.34 -8.54 -0.04
N SER A 82 -10.45 -8.06 0.50
CA SER A 82 -10.58 -7.76 1.93
C SER A 82 -11.69 -8.59 2.54
N CYS A 83 -11.41 -9.20 3.69
CA CYS A 83 -12.34 -10.03 4.45
C CYS A 83 -12.48 -9.48 5.87
N LEU A 84 -13.72 -9.29 6.34
CA LEU A 84 -14.02 -8.85 7.70
C LEU A 84 -14.62 -9.99 8.50
N GLU A 85 -13.95 -10.37 9.58
CA GLU A 85 -14.44 -11.37 10.53
C GLU A 85 -15.51 -10.82 11.48
N SER A 86 -16.29 -11.71 12.08
CA SER A 86 -17.30 -11.37 13.10
C SER A 86 -16.70 -10.72 14.35
N THR A 87 -15.44 -11.00 14.66
CA THR A 87 -14.63 -10.38 15.71
C THR A 87 -14.27 -8.93 15.41
N GLY A 88 -14.48 -8.43 14.18
CA GLY A 88 -14.06 -7.11 13.72
C GLY A 88 -12.65 -7.09 13.13
N GLN A 89 -11.95 -8.21 13.08
CA GLN A 89 -10.64 -8.31 12.45
C GLN A 89 -10.78 -8.22 10.92
N MET A 90 -9.99 -7.33 10.31
CA MET A 90 -9.93 -7.14 8.86
C MET A 90 -8.67 -7.79 8.30
N HIS A 91 -8.82 -8.66 7.33
CA HIS A 91 -7.72 -9.23 6.54
C HIS A 91 -7.74 -8.65 5.14
N THR A 92 -6.60 -8.18 4.67
CA THR A 92 -6.44 -7.67 3.30
C THR A 92 -5.31 -8.42 2.62
N PHE A 93 -5.62 -9.00 1.47
CA PHE A 93 -4.70 -9.77 0.63
C PHE A 93 -4.43 -9.00 -0.66
N LEU A 94 -3.18 -9.01 -1.09
CA LEU A 94 -2.82 -8.71 -2.46
C LEU A 94 -3.08 -9.97 -3.28
N VAL A 95 -3.85 -9.87 -4.36
CA VAL A 95 -4.22 -11.03 -5.20
C VAL A 95 -3.56 -10.91 -6.56
N ALA A 96 -2.81 -11.94 -6.93
CA ALA A 96 -2.13 -12.04 -8.21
C ALA A 96 -2.51 -13.33 -8.95
N TYR A 97 -2.50 -13.29 -10.28
CA TYR A 97 -2.72 -14.46 -11.10
C TYR A 97 -1.46 -15.30 -11.21
N ARG A 98 -1.61 -16.62 -11.03
CA ARG A 98 -0.58 -17.61 -11.32
C ARG A 98 -1.27 -18.88 -11.79
N GLU A 99 -0.88 -19.40 -12.94
CA GLU A 99 -1.53 -20.56 -13.56
C GLU A 99 -1.51 -21.80 -12.64
N HIS A 100 -0.41 -22.00 -11.91
CA HIS A 100 -0.26 -23.05 -10.91
C HIS A 100 0.11 -22.47 -9.55
N PRO A 101 -0.87 -22.08 -8.71
CA PRO A 101 -0.61 -21.64 -7.35
C PRO A 101 0.05 -22.73 -6.52
N SER A 102 1.09 -22.39 -5.78
CA SER A 102 1.81 -23.38 -4.95
C SER A 102 1.08 -23.76 -3.65
N LYS A 103 0.14 -22.92 -3.20
CA LYS A 103 -0.67 -23.14 -2.00
C LYS A 103 -2.14 -23.03 -2.38
N LEU A 104 -2.90 -24.08 -2.17
CA LEU A 104 -4.35 -24.15 -2.43
C LEU A 104 -5.18 -24.00 -1.16
N GLU A 105 -4.57 -24.09 0.01
CA GLU A 105 -5.18 -23.83 1.30
C GLU A 105 -4.29 -22.92 2.13
N ILE A 106 -4.87 -21.88 2.70
CA ILE A 106 -4.19 -20.87 3.49
C ILE A 106 -4.99 -20.67 4.79
N ASP A 107 -4.37 -20.98 5.91
CA ASP A 107 -4.95 -20.74 7.23
C ASP A 107 -4.52 -19.34 7.73
N THR A 108 -5.44 -18.40 7.75
CA THR A 108 -5.14 -17.02 8.17
C THR A 108 -4.91 -16.89 9.68
N ARG A 109 -5.30 -17.89 10.49
CA ARG A 109 -5.08 -17.91 11.93
C ARG A 109 -3.60 -18.00 12.29
N VAL A 110 -2.80 -18.60 11.40
CA VAL A 110 -1.34 -18.68 11.57
C VAL A 110 -0.68 -17.31 11.39
N PHE A 111 -1.38 -16.37 10.76
CA PHE A 111 -0.91 -15.00 10.52
C PHE A 111 -1.41 -13.99 11.57
N ALA A 112 -2.13 -14.44 12.60
CA ALA A 112 -2.52 -13.59 13.71
C ALA A 112 -1.28 -13.24 14.55
N ALA A 113 -0.58 -12.19 14.16
CA ALA A 113 0.43 -11.53 14.99
C ALA A 113 -0.26 -10.83 16.16
N PRO A 114 0.42 -10.70 17.34
CA PRO A 114 -0.16 -10.13 18.55
C PRO A 114 -0.66 -8.71 18.30
N SER A 115 -1.85 -8.48 18.83
CA SER A 115 -2.59 -7.22 18.78
C SER A 115 -1.75 -6.01 19.19
N GLY A 116 -1.64 -5.07 18.30
CA GLY A 116 -1.09 -3.76 18.57
C GLY A 116 -0.19 -3.26 17.47
N LEU A 117 -0.83 -2.76 16.41
CA LEU A 117 -0.36 -1.63 15.61
C LEU A 117 -1.24 -1.56 14.34
N THR A 118 -1.91 -0.45 14.18
CA THR A 118 -2.69 -0.04 13.00
C THR A 118 -1.94 -0.33 11.69
N GLY A 119 -2.55 -1.18 10.86
CA GLY A 119 -1.94 -1.73 9.66
C GLY A 119 -1.66 -0.70 8.58
N GLY A 120 -0.38 -0.43 8.37
CA GLY A 120 0.12 0.13 7.12
C GLY A 120 0.36 -1.00 6.11
N ILE A 121 -0.08 -0.82 4.88
CA ILE A 121 0.19 -1.72 3.76
C ILE A 121 1.69 -1.69 3.50
N SER A 122 2.38 -2.82 3.68
CA SER A 122 3.80 -2.94 3.37
C SER A 122 3.99 -3.62 2.01
N PRO A 123 4.79 -3.07 1.10
CA PRO A 123 5.09 -3.65 -0.19
C PRO A 123 6.16 -4.75 -0.12
N ALA A 124 6.26 -5.52 -1.18
CA ALA A 124 7.18 -6.66 -1.35
C ALA A 124 8.67 -6.30 -1.15
N PRO A 125 9.50 -7.25 -0.70
CA PRO A 125 10.89 -6.96 -0.37
C PRO A 125 11.76 -6.82 -1.64
N GLN A 126 12.37 -5.68 -1.80
CA GLN A 126 13.63 -5.52 -2.51
C GLN A 126 14.59 -4.69 -1.63
N ASP A 127 15.85 -5.05 -1.65
CA ASP A 127 16.93 -4.72 -0.73
C ASP A 127 17.34 -3.24 -0.56
N THR A 128 16.41 -2.31 -0.68
CA THR A 128 16.64 -0.91 -0.33
C THR A 128 15.55 -0.44 0.63
N THR A 129 15.64 -0.88 1.88
CA THR A 129 14.75 -0.42 2.95
C THR A 129 15.18 0.99 3.34
N PHE A 130 14.53 2.00 2.74
CA PHE A 130 14.60 3.35 3.30
C PHE A 130 13.97 3.29 4.69
N SER A 131 14.72 3.71 5.70
CA SER A 131 14.21 3.79 7.07
C SER A 131 12.98 4.71 7.13
N PHE A 132 12.01 4.38 7.97
CA PHE A 132 10.80 5.19 8.15
C PHE A 132 11.13 6.64 8.56
N SER A 133 12.26 6.86 9.24
CA SER A 133 12.84 8.17 9.53
C SER A 133 13.20 8.93 8.24
N SER A 134 13.74 8.25 7.23
CA SER A 134 14.13 8.90 5.97
C SER A 134 12.94 9.37 5.14
N LEU A 135 11.79 8.69 5.13
CA LEU A 135 10.58 9.16 4.43
C LEU A 135 10.02 10.43 5.08
N LYS A 136 10.11 10.55 6.40
CA LYS A 136 9.74 11.77 7.11
C LYS A 136 10.62 12.96 6.70
N ASP A 137 11.91 12.72 6.51
CA ASP A 137 12.86 13.75 6.09
C ASP A 137 12.53 14.26 4.67
N TYR A 138 12.16 13.35 3.75
CA TYR A 138 11.68 13.74 2.42
C TYR A 138 10.33 14.50 2.48
N ALA A 139 9.45 14.17 3.41
CA ALA A 139 8.23 14.96 3.64
C ALA A 139 8.52 16.37 4.15
N ALA A 140 9.65 16.60 4.81
CA ALA A 140 10.05 17.88 5.34
C ALA A 140 10.82 18.76 4.33
N MET A 141 11.18 18.22 3.15
CA MET A 141 11.89 18.98 2.11
C MET A 141 11.12 20.21 1.66
N ASP A 142 11.85 21.24 1.27
CA ASP A 142 11.25 22.42 0.67
C ASP A 142 10.61 22.09 -0.67
N LYS A 143 9.51 22.76 -0.95
CA LYS A 143 8.75 22.57 -2.18
C LYS A 143 9.49 23.12 -3.38
N GLU A 144 9.69 22.28 -4.40
CA GLU A 144 10.33 22.66 -5.68
C GLU A 144 9.32 22.73 -6.85
N LEU A 145 8.18 22.00 -6.79
CA LEU A 145 7.19 21.95 -7.85
C LEU A 145 5.92 22.72 -7.50
N TYR A 146 5.42 23.53 -8.45
CA TYR A 146 4.27 24.41 -8.23
C TYR A 146 3.14 24.21 -9.26
N HIS A 147 3.38 23.46 -10.34
CA HIS A 147 2.44 23.33 -11.47
C HIS A 147 1.58 22.08 -11.43
N ILE A 148 1.85 21.15 -10.50
CA ILE A 148 1.14 19.89 -10.38
C ILE A 148 0.25 19.93 -9.14
N GLY A 149 -1.05 20.08 -9.33
CA GLY A 149 -2.00 20.17 -8.23
C GLY A 149 -3.44 19.96 -8.64
N THR A 150 -4.31 19.75 -7.67
CA THR A 150 -5.77 19.71 -7.81
C THR A 150 -6.42 20.36 -6.61
N ARG A 151 -7.55 21.05 -6.82
CA ARG A 151 -8.24 21.80 -5.78
C ARG A 151 -9.76 21.64 -5.91
N GLY A 152 -10.45 21.59 -4.78
CA GLY A 152 -11.90 21.58 -4.70
C GLY A 152 -12.38 21.42 -3.27
N TYR A 153 -13.62 21.76 -2.97
CA TYR A 153 -14.28 21.55 -1.68
C TYR A 153 -13.46 22.00 -0.45
N GLY A 154 -12.66 23.06 -0.59
CA GLY A 154 -11.76 23.54 0.46
C GLY A 154 -10.49 22.68 0.66
N ILE A 155 -10.26 21.69 -0.17
CA ILE A 155 -9.05 20.87 -0.16
C ILE A 155 -8.14 21.27 -1.33
N ASP A 156 -6.84 21.38 -1.08
CA ASP A 156 -5.81 21.66 -2.07
C ASP A 156 -4.73 20.58 -1.96
N ILE A 157 -4.55 19.81 -3.02
CA ILE A 157 -3.54 18.74 -3.06
C ILE A 157 -2.50 19.14 -4.12
N GLN A 158 -1.24 19.13 -3.75
CA GLN A 158 -0.15 19.54 -4.61
C GLN A 158 0.99 18.54 -4.56
N CYS A 159 1.69 18.39 -5.69
CA CYS A 159 2.98 17.70 -5.75
C CYS A 159 4.05 18.72 -5.36
N ASP A 160 4.67 18.52 -4.21
CA ASP A 160 5.71 19.42 -3.72
C ASP A 160 7.07 19.07 -4.32
N ASN A 161 7.37 17.76 -4.44
CA ASN A 161 8.60 17.26 -5.02
C ASN A 161 8.39 15.94 -5.76
N LEU A 162 9.18 15.74 -6.81
CA LEU A 162 9.21 14.51 -7.61
C LEU A 162 10.67 14.26 -8.03
N PHE A 163 11.24 13.14 -7.60
CA PHE A 163 12.64 12.84 -7.90
C PHE A 163 12.92 11.35 -7.92
N TYR A 164 14.03 10.97 -8.55
CA TYR A 164 14.58 9.62 -8.52
C TYR A 164 15.80 9.56 -7.59
N LYS A 165 15.86 8.50 -6.80
CA LYS A 165 17.04 8.11 -6.03
C LYS A 165 17.18 6.58 -6.09
N ASP A 166 18.35 6.08 -6.47
CA ASP A 166 18.61 4.64 -6.61
C ASP A 166 17.53 3.87 -7.41
N ASP A 167 17.14 4.41 -8.56
CA ASP A 167 16.05 3.91 -9.42
C ASP A 167 14.66 3.83 -8.77
N VAL A 168 14.48 4.45 -7.61
CA VAL A 168 13.19 4.59 -6.92
C VAL A 168 12.63 5.99 -7.18
N LEU A 169 11.39 6.07 -7.63
CA LEU A 169 10.65 7.33 -7.77
C LEU A 169 10.05 7.74 -6.43
N PHE A 170 10.36 8.95 -6.00
CA PHE A 170 9.78 9.59 -4.82
C PHE A 170 8.75 10.63 -5.26
N LEU A 171 7.55 10.52 -4.74
CA LEU A 171 6.45 11.46 -4.93
C LEU A 171 6.10 12.07 -3.58
N VAL A 172 6.41 13.36 -3.40
CA VAL A 172 6.12 14.12 -2.19
C VAL A 172 4.91 15.01 -2.45
N LEU A 173 3.88 14.85 -1.64
CA LEU A 173 2.61 15.55 -1.78
C LEU A 173 2.26 16.32 -0.52
N SER A 174 1.65 17.48 -0.67
CA SER A 174 0.97 18.19 0.40
C SER A 174 -0.54 18.20 0.17
N LEU A 175 -1.31 18.02 1.24
CA LEU A 175 -2.75 18.19 1.30
C LEU A 175 -3.07 19.27 2.30
N ARG A 176 -3.59 20.41 1.83
CA ARG A 176 -4.06 21.51 2.65
C ARG A 176 -5.58 21.44 2.77
N ASN A 177 -6.07 21.39 3.98
CA ASN A 177 -7.49 21.43 4.28
C ASN A 177 -7.88 22.85 4.74
N ASN A 178 -8.47 23.62 3.85
CA ASN A 178 -9.00 24.96 4.15
C ASN A 178 -10.49 24.93 4.51
N SER A 179 -11.10 23.73 4.66
CA SER A 179 -12.48 23.59 5.07
C SER A 179 -12.64 23.53 6.59
N ALA A 180 -13.85 23.68 7.08
CA ALA A 180 -14.18 23.57 8.50
C ALA A 180 -14.30 22.11 9.00
N VAL A 181 -14.20 21.12 8.09
CA VAL A 181 -14.38 19.70 8.40
C VAL A 181 -13.08 18.96 8.11
N SER A 182 -12.69 18.06 9.00
CA SER A 182 -11.52 17.18 8.80
C SER A 182 -11.65 16.40 7.48
N TYR A 183 -10.51 16.17 6.83
CA TYR A 183 -10.42 15.32 5.66
C TYR A 183 -9.71 14.02 6.05
N GLU A 184 -10.45 12.91 6.08
CA GLU A 184 -9.87 11.59 6.34
C GLU A 184 -9.56 10.93 5.00
N LEU A 185 -8.26 10.79 4.71
CA LEU A 185 -7.80 10.20 3.47
C LEU A 185 -7.88 8.67 3.53
N ALA A 186 -8.62 8.07 2.62
CA ALA A 186 -8.51 6.64 2.34
C ALA A 186 -7.20 6.35 1.58
N THR A 187 -6.82 5.07 1.48
CA THR A 187 -5.64 4.66 0.72
C THR A 187 -5.74 5.16 -0.73
N PRO A 188 -4.81 6.02 -1.19
CA PRO A 188 -4.82 6.50 -2.57
C PRO A 188 -4.59 5.36 -3.56
N ARG A 189 -5.19 5.49 -4.75
CA ARG A 189 -4.94 4.59 -5.88
C ARG A 189 -4.05 5.29 -6.90
N PHE A 190 -3.09 4.56 -7.44
CA PHE A 190 -2.15 5.05 -8.45
C PHE A 190 -2.29 4.23 -9.72
N ALA A 191 -2.27 4.89 -10.87
CA ALA A 191 -2.36 4.21 -12.16
C ALA A 191 -1.63 4.97 -13.27
N VAL A 192 -1.08 4.23 -14.22
CA VAL A 192 -0.68 4.76 -15.53
C VAL A 192 -1.83 4.53 -16.50
N GLU A 193 -2.31 5.60 -17.10
CA GLU A 193 -3.49 5.56 -17.97
C GLU A 193 -3.24 6.28 -19.30
N SER A 194 -4.06 5.96 -20.31
CA SER A 194 -4.11 6.73 -21.55
C SER A 194 -4.65 8.15 -21.28
N ARG A 195 -3.93 9.18 -21.76
CA ARG A 195 -4.29 10.59 -21.59
C ARG A 195 -5.65 10.95 -22.20
N ARG A 196 -6.01 10.31 -23.32
CA ARG A 196 -7.28 10.54 -24.01
C ARG A 196 -8.11 9.27 -24.05
N ARG A 197 -9.39 9.40 -23.69
CA ARG A 197 -10.40 8.38 -23.96
C ARG A 197 -10.87 8.52 -25.39
N THR A 198 -10.51 7.60 -26.28
CA THR A 198 -11.09 7.52 -27.61
C THR A 198 -12.29 6.58 -27.60
N LYS A 199 -13.38 6.96 -28.27
CA LYS A 199 -14.61 6.15 -28.31
C LYS A 199 -14.41 4.74 -28.90
N ARG A 200 -13.30 4.47 -29.61
CA ARG A 200 -13.00 3.21 -30.30
C ARG A 200 -11.59 2.67 -30.06
N GLY A 201 -10.80 3.27 -29.15
CA GLY A 201 -9.42 2.83 -28.86
C GLY A 201 -9.33 2.00 -27.61
N LEU A 202 -8.40 1.05 -27.57
CA LEU A 202 -8.00 0.34 -26.36
C LEU A 202 -7.58 1.35 -25.30
N GLN A 203 -8.29 1.35 -24.20
CA GLN A 203 -7.95 2.19 -23.04
C GLN A 203 -6.92 1.44 -22.21
N TYR A 204 -5.69 1.96 -22.20
CA TYR A 204 -4.64 1.42 -21.33
C TYR A 204 -4.84 1.96 -19.92
N GLU A 205 -4.89 1.07 -18.96
CA GLU A 205 -4.86 1.36 -17.55
C GLU A 205 -4.00 0.29 -16.86
N LYS A 206 -2.97 0.71 -16.16
CA LYS A 206 -2.10 -0.16 -15.36
C LYS A 206 -2.03 0.40 -13.94
N GLY A 207 -2.53 -0.34 -12.97
CA GLY A 207 -2.36 -0.03 -11.56
C GLY A 207 -0.88 -0.02 -11.17
N VAL A 208 -0.51 0.93 -10.32
CA VAL A 208 0.85 1.07 -9.78
C VAL A 208 0.73 1.06 -8.27
N PHE A 209 1.60 0.33 -7.59
CA PHE A 209 1.59 0.21 -6.13
C PHE A 209 2.86 0.86 -5.56
N PRO A 210 2.72 1.67 -4.50
CA PRO A 210 3.88 2.23 -3.85
C PRO A 210 4.65 1.13 -3.10
N ARG A 211 5.99 1.20 -3.10
CA ARG A 211 6.85 0.37 -2.26
C ARG A 211 6.67 0.72 -0.79
N GLN A 212 6.65 2.01 -0.51
CA GLN A 212 6.50 2.55 0.84
C GLN A 212 5.67 3.82 0.79
N SER A 213 5.04 4.15 1.91
CA SER A 213 4.27 5.39 2.09
C SER A 213 4.46 5.96 3.50
N TYR A 214 4.35 7.28 3.61
CA TYR A 214 4.40 8.02 4.85
C TYR A 214 3.35 9.13 4.86
N GLY A 215 2.81 9.47 6.02
CA GLY A 215 1.95 10.63 6.22
C GLY A 215 0.49 10.46 5.82
N LEU A 216 0.01 9.21 5.67
CA LEU A 216 -1.42 8.93 5.44
C LEU A 216 -2.22 9.14 6.74
N GLY A 217 -3.43 9.71 6.62
CA GLY A 217 -4.30 9.86 7.78
C GLY A 217 -5.32 10.99 7.66
N VAL A 218 -5.63 11.60 8.80
CA VAL A 218 -6.60 12.67 8.93
C VAL A 218 -5.88 14.03 8.86
N VAL A 219 -6.40 14.92 8.03
CA VAL A 219 -5.94 16.32 7.95
C VAL A 219 -7.03 17.20 8.58
N ALA A 220 -6.72 17.79 9.73
CA ALA A 220 -7.63 18.64 10.49
C ALA A 220 -8.01 19.90 9.70
N PRO A 221 -9.11 20.59 10.06
CA PRO A 221 -9.44 21.92 9.51
C PRO A 221 -8.26 22.89 9.60
N SER A 222 -8.10 23.73 8.59
CA SER A 222 -7.06 24.77 8.51
C SER A 222 -5.62 24.25 8.71
N SER A 223 -5.35 22.98 8.35
CA SER A 223 -4.06 22.36 8.51
C SER A 223 -3.50 21.79 7.20
N VAL A 224 -2.23 21.38 7.24
CA VAL A 224 -1.53 20.78 6.10
C VAL A 224 -0.98 19.42 6.52
N GLY A 225 -1.35 18.39 5.79
CA GLY A 225 -0.73 17.07 5.85
C GLY A 225 0.29 16.90 4.73
N ARG A 226 1.39 16.22 4.99
CA ARG A 226 2.38 15.86 3.97
C ARG A 226 2.48 14.34 3.83
N MET A 227 2.65 13.88 2.61
CA MET A 227 2.69 12.47 2.26
C MET A 227 3.86 12.20 1.34
N VAL A 228 4.49 11.04 1.50
CA VAL A 228 5.54 10.55 0.59
C VAL A 228 5.17 9.15 0.14
N PHE A 229 5.29 8.92 -1.16
CA PHE A 229 5.14 7.61 -1.78
C PHE A 229 6.38 7.27 -2.57
N THR A 230 6.84 6.04 -2.47
CA THR A 230 7.96 5.54 -3.27
C THR A 230 7.49 4.45 -4.21
N PHE A 231 8.01 4.45 -5.43
CA PHE A 231 7.65 3.49 -6.47
C PHE A 231 8.89 2.91 -7.13
N ASP A 232 8.74 1.74 -7.73
CA ASP A 232 9.67 1.27 -8.74
C ASP A 232 9.76 2.29 -9.88
N LYS A 233 10.86 2.25 -10.62
CA LYS A 233 11.05 3.11 -11.79
C LYS A 233 9.84 3.09 -12.70
N ILE A 234 9.26 4.26 -12.92
CA ILE A 234 8.13 4.49 -13.82
C ILE A 234 8.66 5.28 -15.02
N ALA A 235 8.42 4.78 -16.23
CA ALA A 235 8.64 5.53 -17.46
C ALA A 235 7.32 5.63 -18.22
N LEU A 236 6.97 6.84 -18.63
CA LEU A 236 5.75 7.10 -19.39
C LEU A 236 6.10 7.37 -20.84
N VAL A 237 5.30 6.80 -21.76
CA VAL A 237 5.38 7.11 -23.17
C VAL A 237 4.37 8.19 -23.56
N LYS A 238 4.57 8.81 -24.71
CA LYS A 238 3.66 9.82 -25.25
C LYS A 238 2.22 9.29 -25.28
N GLY A 239 1.30 10.05 -24.72
CA GLY A 239 -0.12 9.67 -24.63
C GLY A 239 -0.51 8.92 -23.36
N GLN A 240 0.43 8.63 -22.47
CA GLN A 240 0.17 8.15 -21.12
C GLN A 240 0.22 9.28 -20.10
N VAL A 241 -0.38 9.06 -18.93
CA VAL A 241 -0.30 9.93 -17.74
C VAL A 241 -0.25 9.05 -16.49
N PHE A 242 0.41 9.54 -15.45
CA PHE A 242 0.34 8.94 -14.13
C PHE A 242 -0.72 9.67 -13.33
N LYS A 243 -1.68 8.93 -12.77
CA LYS A 243 -2.77 9.48 -11.97
C LYS A 243 -2.73 8.97 -10.55
N VAL A 244 -3.03 9.88 -9.64
CA VAL A 244 -3.24 9.60 -8.21
C VAL A 244 -4.68 9.94 -7.88
N TYR A 245 -5.42 8.94 -7.41
CA TYR A 245 -6.81 9.07 -7.00
C TYR A 245 -6.88 9.14 -5.49
N PHE A 246 -7.43 10.22 -4.99
CA PHE A 246 -7.65 10.44 -3.56
C PHE A 246 -9.14 10.29 -3.26
N TYR A 247 -9.44 9.52 -2.25
CA TYR A 247 -10.80 9.26 -1.79
C TYR A 247 -10.92 9.70 -0.34
N GLU A 248 -12.01 10.37 -0.02
CA GLU A 248 -12.35 10.66 1.37
C GLU A 248 -13.01 9.45 2.00
N LYS A 249 -12.53 9.00 3.15
CA LYS A 249 -13.13 7.90 3.89
C LYS A 249 -14.47 8.31 4.47
N GLY A 250 -15.53 7.61 4.05
CA GLY A 250 -16.89 7.95 4.47
C GLY A 250 -17.45 9.25 3.91
N GLY A 251 -16.72 9.93 2.99
CA GLY A 251 -17.11 11.19 2.38
C GLY A 251 -17.18 11.11 0.84
N VAL A 252 -17.41 12.27 0.21
CA VAL A 252 -17.59 12.39 -1.25
C VAL A 252 -16.55 13.32 -1.90
N ARG A 253 -15.65 13.92 -1.12
CA ARG A 253 -14.62 14.83 -1.63
C ARG A 253 -13.46 14.04 -2.23
N ASN A 254 -13.63 13.61 -3.48
CA ASN A 254 -12.63 12.81 -4.19
C ASN A 254 -11.88 13.69 -5.19
N PHE A 255 -10.58 13.38 -5.40
CA PHE A 255 -9.70 14.14 -6.25
C PHE A 255 -8.87 13.24 -7.16
N VAL A 256 -8.45 13.79 -8.28
CA VAL A 256 -7.49 13.15 -9.17
C VAL A 256 -6.36 14.14 -9.43
N LEU A 257 -5.14 13.74 -9.08
CA LEU A 257 -3.92 14.43 -9.47
C LEU A 257 -3.36 13.73 -10.71
N THR A 258 -2.97 14.50 -11.72
CA THR A 258 -2.43 13.98 -12.96
C THR A 258 -1.02 14.51 -13.18
N LEU A 259 -0.07 13.60 -13.41
CA LEU A 259 1.30 13.92 -13.77
C LEU A 259 1.53 13.52 -15.23
N ALA A 260 2.12 14.41 -16.00
CA ALA A 260 2.43 14.21 -17.41
C ALA A 260 3.72 13.38 -17.61
N PRO A 261 3.98 12.84 -18.81
CA PRO A 261 5.24 12.16 -19.10
C PRO A 261 6.46 13.04 -18.83
N GLU A 262 6.34 14.33 -19.11
CA GLU A 262 7.40 15.32 -18.92
C GLU A 262 7.77 15.44 -17.42
N ASP A 263 6.79 15.37 -16.53
CA ASP A 263 7.00 15.44 -15.07
C ASP A 263 7.73 14.19 -14.57
N ILE A 264 7.25 13.01 -14.95
CA ILE A 264 7.80 11.72 -14.44
C ILE A 264 9.18 11.44 -15.05
N ASN A 265 9.32 11.59 -16.39
CA ASN A 265 10.57 11.27 -17.07
C ASN A 265 11.63 12.36 -16.88
N GLY A 266 11.22 13.60 -16.61
CA GLY A 266 12.09 14.74 -16.29
C GLY A 266 12.35 14.94 -14.81
N ALA A 267 11.88 14.04 -13.94
CA ALA A 267 12.08 14.14 -12.50
C ALA A 267 13.58 14.20 -12.15
N LYS A 268 13.94 15.08 -11.21
CA LYS A 268 15.30 15.29 -10.74
C LYS A 268 15.91 13.99 -10.21
N ARG A 269 17.21 13.83 -10.32
CA ARG A 269 17.97 12.76 -9.66
C ARG A 269 18.64 13.34 -8.41
N LEU A 270 18.47 12.66 -7.28
CA LEU A 270 19.15 12.94 -6.00
C LEU A 270 20.29 11.97 -5.76
#